data_8276c24f6d0f22653f14547667800c48
#
_entry.id   8276c24f6d0f22653f14547667800c48
#
_cell.length_a   1.000
_cell.length_b   1.000
_cell.length_c   1.000
_cell.angle_alpha   90.00
_cell.angle_beta   90.00
_cell.angle_gamma   90.00
#
_symmetry.space_group_name_H-M   'P 1'
#
loop_
_entity.id
_entity.type
_entity.pdbx_description
1 polymer ?
#
loop_
_entity_poly.entity_id
_entity_poly.type
_entity_poly.pdbx_seq_one_letter_code
_entity_poly.pdbx_strand_id
1 'polypeptide(L)'
;DRVFEIDMIERLPTPWGLVRSGVAPDHPKIKTVSKVFEKIASQESFRLFANVEIGSDISIAQLQERYDAVIIATGTSLGKTLGIPGENLSGSLSAASFVPWYNAHPDFKDERVDLSTSTAVVIGAGNVALDVARMLALEPSELDPTDTADHAIDVFKASAVRTVVISARRGPEHAAFTSPEL
;
A
#
# COMPACT_ATOMS: atom_id res chain seq x y z
N ASP A 1 19.69 31.37 7.81
CA ASP A 1 19.05 30.03 7.74
C ASP A 1 17.74 30.10 8.51
N ARG A 2 16.67 29.55 7.92
CA ARG A 2 15.38 29.45 8.60
C ARG A 2 15.35 28.12 9.35
N VAL A 3 14.97 28.17 10.63
CA VAL A 3 14.71 27.00 11.44
C VAL A 3 13.22 26.73 11.39
N PHE A 4 12.85 25.50 11.07
CA PHE A 4 11.46 25.04 11.08
C PHE A 4 11.30 23.98 12.17
N GLU A 5 10.24 24.10 12.93
CA GLU A 5 9.73 23.00 13.75
C GLU A 5 8.62 22.29 12.96
N ILE A 6 8.66 20.98 12.91
CA ILE A 6 7.76 20.18 12.09
C ILE A 6 7.03 19.17 13.00
N ASP A 7 5.72 19.28 13.00
CA ASP A 7 4.84 18.30 13.62
C ASP A 7 4.19 17.45 12.53
N MET A 8 4.45 16.16 12.54
CA MET A 8 3.80 15.20 11.68
C MET A 8 2.66 14.53 12.46
N ILE A 9 1.46 14.61 11.91
CA ILE A 9 0.26 13.98 12.49
C ILE A 9 -0.09 12.78 11.62
N GLU A 10 -0.22 11.61 12.25
CA GLU A 10 -0.49 10.36 11.58
C GLU A 10 -1.62 9.61 12.30
N ARG A 11 -2.62 9.16 11.55
CA ARG A 11 -3.75 8.40 12.10
C ARG A 11 -3.32 7.02 12.61
N LEU A 12 -2.39 6.40 11.95
CA LEU A 12 -1.88 5.09 12.34
C LEU A 12 -0.84 5.18 13.47
N PRO A 13 -0.60 4.09 14.21
CA PRO A 13 0.46 4.05 15.22
C PRO A 13 1.86 4.14 14.64
N THR A 14 2.01 3.92 13.34
CA THR A 14 3.30 3.92 12.65
C THR A 14 3.26 4.78 11.39
N PRO A 15 4.26 5.64 11.16
CA PRO A 15 4.33 6.50 9.98
C PRO A 15 4.81 5.74 8.73
N TRP A 16 5.04 6.48 7.69
CA TRP A 16 5.66 6.14 6.41
C TRP A 16 4.70 5.60 5.34
N GLY A 17 3.39 5.60 5.58
CA GLY A 17 2.36 5.39 4.58
C GLY A 17 2.67 4.25 3.59
N LEU A 18 2.72 4.56 2.29
CA LEU A 18 2.94 3.57 1.22
C LEU A 18 4.30 2.86 1.29
N VAL A 19 5.34 3.43 1.88
CA VAL A 19 6.62 2.72 2.07
C VAL A 19 6.44 1.52 2.98
N ARG A 20 5.57 1.63 3.98
CA ARG A 20 5.24 0.54 4.89
C ARG A 20 4.18 -0.40 4.31
N SER A 21 3.08 0.14 3.79
CA SER A 21 1.87 -0.64 3.48
C SER A 21 1.49 -0.65 2.00
N GLY A 22 2.32 -0.12 1.11
CA GLY A 22 2.04 -0.05 -0.33
C GLY A 22 3.14 -0.64 -1.22
N VAL A 23 4.39 -0.70 -0.74
CA VAL A 23 5.48 -1.37 -1.45
C VAL A 23 5.37 -2.87 -1.23
N ALA A 24 5.50 -3.67 -2.29
CA ALA A 24 5.42 -5.13 -2.19
C ALA A 24 6.53 -5.68 -1.27
N PRO A 25 6.21 -6.70 -0.43
CA PRO A 25 7.14 -7.26 0.56
C PRO A 25 8.43 -7.84 -0.04
N ASP A 26 8.38 -8.31 -1.28
CA ASP A 26 9.54 -8.84 -2.01
C ASP A 26 10.47 -7.75 -2.58
N HIS A 27 10.17 -6.46 -2.33
CA HIS A 27 11.03 -5.32 -2.67
C HIS A 27 11.66 -4.64 -1.44
N PRO A 28 12.45 -5.36 -0.62
CA PRO A 28 13.00 -4.80 0.62
C PRO A 28 13.94 -3.60 0.36
N LYS A 29 14.58 -3.54 -0.82
CA LYS A 29 15.47 -2.41 -1.18
C LYS A 29 14.70 -1.09 -1.30
N ILE A 30 13.50 -1.10 -1.83
CA ILE A 30 12.67 0.11 -1.95
C ILE A 30 12.25 0.59 -0.56
N LYS A 31 11.93 -0.34 0.35
CA LYS A 31 11.57 -0.04 1.74
C LYS A 31 12.72 0.60 2.53
N THR A 32 13.98 0.48 2.07
CA THR A 32 15.12 1.11 2.74
C THR A 32 15.07 2.65 2.75
N VAL A 33 14.20 3.27 1.94
CA VAL A 33 13.96 4.72 2.00
C VAL A 33 13.44 5.16 3.38
N SER A 34 12.83 4.26 4.15
CA SER A 34 12.42 4.51 5.53
C SER A 34 13.58 5.00 6.41
N LYS A 35 14.81 4.52 6.15
CA LYS A 35 16.03 4.98 6.87
C LYS A 35 16.30 6.47 6.67
N VAL A 36 15.95 7.02 5.50
CA VAL A 36 16.06 8.46 5.25
C VAL A 36 15.01 9.21 6.06
N PHE A 37 13.80 8.69 6.12
CA PHE A 37 12.71 9.27 6.91
C PHE A 37 13.01 9.20 8.39
N GLU A 38 13.55 8.09 8.89
CA GLU A 38 13.99 7.92 10.27
C GLU A 38 15.09 8.94 10.65
N LYS A 39 16.04 9.18 9.73
CA LYS A 39 17.08 10.21 9.94
C LYS A 39 16.46 11.62 10.02
N ILE A 40 15.43 11.92 9.24
CA ILE A 40 14.72 13.20 9.31
C ILE A 40 13.95 13.28 10.63
N ALA A 41 13.22 12.22 10.98
CA ALA A 41 12.43 12.15 12.18
C ALA A 41 13.24 12.16 13.50
N SER A 42 14.54 11.85 13.43
CA SER A 42 15.43 11.91 14.59
C SER A 42 15.96 13.33 14.89
N GLN A 43 15.61 14.34 14.10
CA GLN A 43 15.99 15.72 14.36
C GLN A 43 15.17 16.31 15.52
N GLU A 44 15.80 17.13 16.35
CA GLU A 44 15.15 17.78 17.50
C GLU A 44 13.96 18.67 17.10
N SER A 45 13.99 19.19 15.87
CA SER A 45 12.93 20.03 15.30
C SER A 45 11.75 19.23 14.72
N PHE A 46 11.76 17.89 14.81
CA PHE A 46 10.70 17.02 14.29
C PHE A 46 9.97 16.29 15.43
N ARG A 47 8.65 16.33 15.43
CA ARG A 47 7.79 15.58 16.36
C ARG A 47 6.77 14.77 15.58
N LEU A 48 6.55 13.52 16.01
CA LEU A 48 5.50 12.65 15.48
C LEU A 48 4.36 12.51 16.49
N PHE A 49 3.15 12.81 16.06
CA PHE A 49 1.92 12.55 16.78
C PHE A 49 1.17 11.42 16.06
N ALA A 50 1.45 10.19 16.47
CA ALA A 50 0.79 8.99 15.97
C ALA A 50 -0.52 8.71 16.72
N ASN A 51 -1.41 7.92 16.13
CA ASN A 51 -2.77 7.66 16.62
C ASN A 51 -3.62 8.94 16.79
N VAL A 52 -3.43 9.91 15.90
CA VAL A 52 -4.21 11.16 15.90
C VAL A 52 -4.89 11.31 14.54
N GLU A 53 -6.21 11.27 14.55
CA GLU A 53 -7.02 11.35 13.33
C GLU A 53 -7.54 12.77 13.12
N ILE A 54 -7.14 13.36 11.97
CA ILE A 54 -7.65 14.66 11.56
C ILE A 54 -9.14 14.55 11.21
N GLY A 55 -9.93 15.41 11.81
CA GLY A 55 -11.39 15.42 11.65
C GLY A 55 -12.13 14.74 12.80
N SER A 56 -11.46 13.84 13.53
CA SER A 56 -11.97 13.19 14.74
C SER A 56 -11.34 13.77 16.01
N ASP A 57 -10.03 13.68 16.14
CA ASP A 57 -9.30 14.12 17.33
C ASP A 57 -8.94 15.61 17.27
N ILE A 58 -8.60 16.10 16.10
CA ILE A 58 -8.28 17.51 15.85
C ILE A 58 -8.77 17.92 14.46
N SER A 59 -9.36 19.13 14.37
CA SER A 59 -9.82 19.67 13.09
C SER A 59 -8.70 20.42 12.34
N ILE A 60 -8.87 20.57 11.02
CA ILE A 60 -7.97 21.40 10.20
C ILE A 60 -8.01 22.86 10.68
N ALA A 61 -9.16 23.39 11.08
CA ALA A 61 -9.27 24.75 11.60
C ALA A 61 -8.40 24.95 12.86
N GLN A 62 -8.44 24.00 13.79
CA GLN A 62 -7.59 24.03 14.97
C GLN A 62 -6.09 23.94 14.65
N LEU A 63 -5.71 23.23 13.59
CA LEU A 63 -4.33 23.21 13.12
C LEU A 63 -3.92 24.56 12.52
N GLN A 64 -4.78 25.17 11.71
CA GLN A 64 -4.53 26.48 11.11
C GLN A 64 -4.39 27.61 12.16
N GLU A 65 -5.02 27.47 13.33
CA GLU A 65 -4.86 28.41 14.43
C GLU A 65 -3.52 28.25 15.20
N ARG A 66 -2.86 27.09 15.08
CA ARG A 66 -1.68 26.74 15.88
C ARG A 66 -0.37 26.72 15.09
N TYR A 67 -0.46 26.63 13.76
CA TYR A 67 0.70 26.46 12.89
C TYR A 67 0.76 27.56 11.84
N ASP A 68 1.95 28.02 11.51
CA ASP A 68 2.18 28.99 10.44
C ASP A 68 1.86 28.41 9.06
N ALA A 69 1.97 27.08 8.90
CA ALA A 69 1.64 26.37 7.67
C ALA A 69 1.12 24.96 7.97
N VAL A 70 0.13 24.50 7.21
CA VAL A 70 -0.39 23.13 7.27
C VAL A 70 -0.28 22.51 5.90
N ILE A 71 0.44 21.37 5.82
CA ILE A 71 0.60 20.59 4.60
C ILE A 71 -0.29 19.34 4.71
N ILE A 72 -1.24 19.20 3.79
CA ILE A 72 -2.10 18.01 3.72
C ILE A 72 -1.43 17.00 2.80
N ALA A 73 -0.94 15.89 3.37
CA ALA A 73 -0.23 14.83 2.68
C ALA A 73 -0.79 13.44 3.04
N THR A 74 -2.11 13.34 3.15
CA THR A 74 -2.84 12.15 3.64
C THR A 74 -2.90 11.00 2.64
N GLY A 75 -2.45 11.18 1.41
CA GLY A 75 -2.54 10.19 0.36
C GLY A 75 -3.99 9.92 -0.08
N THR A 76 -4.22 8.75 -0.66
CA THR A 76 -5.56 8.27 -1.03
C THR A 76 -5.68 6.78 -0.70
N SER A 77 -6.73 6.42 0.03
CA SER A 77 -7.03 5.03 0.41
C SER A 77 -8.09 4.39 -0.48
N LEU A 78 -8.72 5.16 -1.38
CA LEU A 78 -9.79 4.67 -2.23
C LEU A 78 -9.26 4.31 -3.63
N GLY A 79 -9.56 3.09 -4.06
CA GLY A 79 -9.36 2.67 -5.45
C GLY A 79 -10.35 3.37 -6.39
N LYS A 80 -9.93 3.57 -7.64
CA LYS A 80 -10.83 4.06 -8.68
C LYS A 80 -11.73 2.91 -9.15
N THR A 81 -13.01 3.18 -9.32
CA THR A 81 -13.93 2.27 -9.99
C THR A 81 -13.67 2.27 -11.49
N LEU A 82 -13.81 1.12 -12.13
CA LEU A 82 -13.66 0.97 -13.57
C LEU A 82 -14.98 1.24 -14.31
N GLY A 83 -16.12 1.06 -13.62
CA GLY A 83 -17.46 1.21 -14.18
C GLY A 83 -17.81 0.12 -15.20
N ILE A 84 -17.24 -1.08 -15.05
CA ILE A 84 -17.48 -2.22 -15.93
C ILE A 84 -18.43 -3.25 -15.29
N PRO A 85 -19.19 -4.00 -16.08
CA PRO A 85 -20.02 -5.10 -15.57
C PRO A 85 -19.16 -6.12 -14.81
N GLY A 86 -19.60 -6.50 -13.60
CA GLY A 86 -18.93 -7.50 -12.78
C GLY A 86 -17.88 -6.94 -11.81
N GLU A 87 -17.59 -5.64 -11.83
CA GLU A 87 -16.63 -5.02 -10.90
C GLU A 87 -16.96 -5.25 -9.42
N ASN A 88 -18.25 -5.37 -9.10
CA ASN A 88 -18.74 -5.55 -7.72
C ASN A 88 -19.04 -7.03 -7.38
N LEU A 89 -18.64 -7.99 -8.20
CA LEU A 89 -18.82 -9.40 -7.90
C LEU A 89 -17.85 -9.86 -6.78
N SER A 90 -18.27 -10.90 -6.08
CA SER A 90 -17.39 -11.56 -5.09
C SER A 90 -16.10 -12.03 -5.78
N GLY A 91 -14.95 -11.79 -5.13
CA GLY A 91 -13.63 -12.08 -5.68
C GLY A 91 -13.04 -10.96 -6.55
N SER A 92 -13.80 -9.88 -6.83
CA SER A 92 -13.27 -8.68 -7.46
C SER A 92 -12.78 -7.72 -6.38
N LEU A 93 -11.47 -7.47 -6.34
CA LEU A 93 -10.81 -6.64 -5.32
C LEU A 93 -10.08 -5.46 -5.96
N SER A 94 -10.10 -4.33 -5.27
CA SER A 94 -9.23 -3.22 -5.62
C SER A 94 -7.80 -3.49 -5.13
N ALA A 95 -6.79 -3.11 -5.92
CA ALA A 95 -5.41 -3.10 -5.43
C ALA A 95 -5.23 -2.19 -4.21
N ALA A 96 -6.10 -1.17 -4.05
CA ALA A 96 -6.08 -0.29 -2.88
C ALA A 96 -6.54 -0.99 -1.59
N SER A 97 -7.18 -2.16 -1.65
CA SER A 97 -7.46 -3.02 -0.48
C SER A 97 -6.53 -4.23 -0.43
N PHE A 98 -6.24 -4.86 -1.55
CA PHE A 98 -5.41 -6.06 -1.62
C PHE A 98 -3.95 -5.81 -1.21
N VAL A 99 -3.35 -4.71 -1.70
CA VAL A 99 -1.94 -4.37 -1.39
C VAL A 99 -1.74 -4.06 0.11
N PRO A 100 -2.55 -3.19 0.74
CA PRO A 100 -2.45 -2.97 2.18
C PRO A 100 -2.75 -4.23 3.01
N TRP A 101 -3.63 -5.12 2.53
CA TRP A 101 -3.97 -6.37 3.19
C TRP A 101 -2.74 -7.26 3.38
N TYR A 102 -1.96 -7.53 2.32
CA TYR A 102 -0.77 -8.34 2.46
C TYR A 102 0.41 -7.61 3.14
N ASN A 103 0.35 -6.29 3.26
CA ASN A 103 1.31 -5.46 3.97
C ASN A 103 0.92 -5.17 5.44
N ALA A 104 -0.01 -5.93 6.03
CA ALA A 104 -0.43 -5.80 7.43
C ALA A 104 -1.02 -4.42 7.80
N HIS A 105 -1.66 -3.72 6.86
CA HIS A 105 -2.33 -2.46 7.19
C HIS A 105 -3.56 -2.73 8.06
N PRO A 106 -3.72 -2.08 9.23
CA PRO A 106 -4.76 -2.44 10.21
C PRO A 106 -6.19 -2.33 9.67
N ASP A 107 -6.48 -1.36 8.79
CA ASP A 107 -7.82 -1.17 8.23
C ASP A 107 -8.21 -2.26 7.22
N PHE A 108 -7.25 -3.01 6.70
CA PHE A 108 -7.48 -4.02 5.66
C PHE A 108 -7.22 -5.45 6.13
N LYS A 109 -6.90 -5.67 7.41
CA LYS A 109 -6.59 -7.01 7.96
C LYS A 109 -7.74 -8.02 7.79
N ASP A 110 -8.99 -7.53 7.78
CA ASP A 110 -10.19 -8.35 7.68
C ASP A 110 -10.73 -8.44 6.23
N GLU A 111 -9.95 -7.96 5.23
CA GLU A 111 -10.31 -8.09 3.80
C GLU A 111 -10.43 -9.57 3.41
N ARG A 112 -11.51 -9.91 2.72
CA ARG A 112 -11.77 -11.29 2.29
C ARG A 112 -11.10 -11.55 0.95
N VAL A 113 -9.96 -12.21 1.00
CA VAL A 113 -9.23 -12.63 -0.20
C VAL A 113 -9.48 -14.12 -0.44
N ASP A 114 -10.13 -14.43 -1.56
CA ASP A 114 -10.41 -15.80 -1.99
C ASP A 114 -9.51 -16.16 -3.19
N LEU A 115 -8.56 -17.06 -2.97
CA LEU A 115 -7.65 -17.60 -3.98
C LEU A 115 -7.93 -19.07 -4.31
N SER A 116 -9.18 -19.52 -4.15
CA SER A 116 -9.61 -20.90 -4.39
C SER A 116 -9.75 -21.26 -5.88
N THR A 117 -9.68 -20.25 -6.78
CA THR A 117 -9.76 -20.45 -8.24
C THR A 117 -8.38 -20.67 -8.86
N SER A 118 -8.32 -21.38 -9.99
CA SER A 118 -7.05 -21.66 -10.69
C SER A 118 -6.48 -20.46 -11.46
N THR A 119 -7.29 -19.44 -11.72
CA THR A 119 -6.88 -18.29 -12.52
C THR A 119 -7.23 -16.98 -11.81
N ALA A 120 -6.24 -16.12 -11.66
CA ALA A 120 -6.41 -14.74 -11.23
C ALA A 120 -6.22 -13.78 -12.41
N VAL A 121 -7.03 -12.72 -12.47
CA VAL A 121 -6.92 -11.69 -13.50
C VAL A 121 -6.57 -10.37 -12.83
N VAL A 122 -5.46 -9.76 -13.22
CA VAL A 122 -5.00 -8.45 -12.75
C VAL A 122 -5.26 -7.42 -13.84
N ILE A 123 -6.10 -6.43 -13.55
CA ILE A 123 -6.45 -5.38 -14.51
C ILE A 123 -5.55 -4.17 -14.28
N GLY A 124 -4.66 -3.93 -15.23
CA GLY A 124 -3.69 -2.85 -15.20
C GLY A 124 -2.36 -3.22 -15.85
N ALA A 125 -1.53 -2.23 -16.15
CA ALA A 125 -0.18 -2.41 -16.69
C ALA A 125 0.79 -1.37 -16.11
N GLY A 126 0.70 -1.12 -14.81
CA GLY A 126 1.64 -0.33 -14.03
C GLY A 126 2.35 -1.18 -12.99
N ASN A 127 3.29 -0.59 -12.24
CA ASN A 127 4.08 -1.28 -11.21
C ASN A 127 3.20 -2.04 -10.21
N VAL A 128 2.13 -1.43 -9.71
CA VAL A 128 1.20 -2.08 -8.77
C VAL A 128 0.57 -3.34 -9.37
N ALA A 129 0.23 -3.33 -10.67
CA ALA A 129 -0.34 -4.51 -11.32
C ALA A 129 0.69 -5.65 -11.42
N LEU A 130 1.96 -5.32 -11.69
CA LEU A 130 3.04 -6.31 -11.67
C LEU A 130 3.32 -6.82 -10.26
N ASP A 131 3.36 -5.95 -9.26
CA ASP A 131 3.51 -6.35 -7.85
C ASP A 131 2.42 -7.34 -7.45
N VAL A 132 1.15 -7.03 -7.74
CA VAL A 132 0.02 -7.92 -7.45
C VAL A 132 0.15 -9.24 -8.20
N ALA A 133 0.51 -9.21 -9.49
CA ALA A 133 0.66 -10.43 -10.30
C ALA A 133 1.80 -11.30 -9.77
N ARG A 134 2.91 -10.69 -9.38
CA ARG A 134 4.07 -11.38 -8.81
C ARG A 134 3.73 -11.99 -7.46
N MET A 135 3.11 -11.23 -6.53
CA MET A 135 2.66 -11.76 -5.24
C MET A 135 1.73 -12.97 -5.37
N LEU A 136 0.89 -13.01 -6.41
CA LEU A 136 0.01 -14.14 -6.70
C LEU A 136 0.73 -15.33 -7.36
N ALA A 137 1.90 -15.12 -7.95
CA ALA A 137 2.67 -16.11 -8.70
C ALA A 137 3.86 -16.68 -7.92
N LEU A 138 4.35 -15.98 -6.89
CA LEU A 138 5.45 -16.43 -6.05
C LEU A 138 5.11 -17.72 -5.29
N GLU A 139 6.11 -18.58 -5.13
CA GLU A 139 5.98 -19.70 -4.21
C GLU A 139 5.89 -19.17 -2.77
N PRO A 140 4.98 -19.70 -1.95
CA PRO A 140 4.78 -19.19 -0.58
C PRO A 140 6.04 -19.16 0.28
N SER A 141 6.98 -20.07 0.03
CA SER A 141 8.28 -20.10 0.72
C SER A 141 9.18 -18.89 0.41
N GLU A 142 8.94 -18.20 -0.69
CA GLU A 142 9.66 -16.96 -1.03
C GLU A 142 9.13 -15.76 -0.24
N LEU A 143 7.90 -15.87 0.29
CA LEU A 143 7.28 -14.84 1.12
C LEU A 143 7.67 -14.94 2.61
N ASP A 144 8.02 -16.14 3.09
CA ASP A 144 8.38 -16.39 4.49
C ASP A 144 9.51 -15.45 5.02
N PRO A 145 10.56 -15.09 4.27
CA PRO A 145 11.61 -14.19 4.74
C PRO A 145 11.27 -12.69 4.59
N THR A 146 10.10 -12.37 4.05
CA THR A 146 9.66 -10.98 3.80
C THR A 146 8.83 -10.43 4.95
N ASP A 147 8.42 -9.16 4.86
CA ASP A 147 7.48 -8.55 5.78
C ASP A 147 6.00 -8.72 5.37
N THR A 148 5.69 -9.76 4.60
CA THR A 148 4.31 -10.15 4.27
C THR A 148 3.55 -10.49 5.55
N ALA A 149 2.32 -10.02 5.69
CA ALA A 149 1.49 -10.31 6.85
C ALA A 149 1.23 -11.81 7.01
N ASP A 150 1.30 -12.34 8.23
CA ASP A 150 1.11 -13.77 8.51
C ASP A 150 -0.21 -14.32 7.95
N HIS A 151 -1.32 -13.56 8.13
CA HIS A 151 -2.62 -13.95 7.60
C HIS A 151 -2.64 -14.03 6.07
N ALA A 152 -1.84 -13.20 5.38
CA ALA A 152 -1.72 -13.24 3.93
C ALA A 152 -0.86 -14.43 3.47
N ILE A 153 0.23 -14.73 4.19
CA ILE A 153 1.05 -15.93 3.93
C ILE A 153 0.18 -17.19 4.01
N ASP A 154 -0.68 -17.30 5.00
CA ASP A 154 -1.59 -18.46 5.14
C ASP A 154 -2.53 -18.59 3.94
N VAL A 155 -3.10 -17.47 3.45
CA VAL A 155 -3.96 -17.47 2.27
C VAL A 155 -3.18 -17.81 0.99
N PHE A 156 -1.96 -17.27 0.82
CA PHE A 156 -1.11 -17.63 -0.31
C PHE A 156 -0.70 -19.11 -0.28
N LYS A 157 -0.38 -19.68 0.88
CA LYS A 157 -0.09 -21.12 1.06
C LYS A 157 -1.27 -22.02 0.67
N ALA A 158 -2.49 -21.55 0.91
CA ALA A 158 -3.72 -22.27 0.55
C ALA A 158 -4.20 -22.01 -0.87
N SER A 159 -3.50 -21.14 -1.64
CA SER A 159 -3.93 -20.69 -2.96
C SER A 159 -3.99 -21.84 -3.98
N ALA A 160 -5.10 -21.88 -4.73
CA ALA A 160 -5.27 -22.74 -5.91
C ALA A 160 -4.88 -22.05 -7.22
N VAL A 161 -4.45 -20.79 -7.19
CA VAL A 161 -4.06 -20.03 -8.38
C VAL A 161 -2.86 -20.71 -9.06
N ARG A 162 -2.95 -20.91 -10.38
CA ARG A 162 -1.89 -21.50 -11.22
C ARG A 162 -1.62 -20.67 -12.47
N THR A 163 -2.51 -19.71 -12.74
CA THR A 163 -2.39 -18.81 -13.88
C THR A 163 -2.73 -17.40 -13.40
N VAL A 164 -1.85 -16.46 -13.67
CA VAL A 164 -2.11 -15.03 -13.45
C VAL A 164 -2.11 -14.34 -14.82
N VAL A 165 -3.23 -13.70 -15.15
CA VAL A 165 -3.41 -12.98 -16.41
C VAL A 165 -3.40 -11.48 -16.13
N ILE A 166 -2.48 -10.76 -16.75
CA ILE A 166 -2.46 -9.29 -16.72
C ILE A 166 -3.24 -8.79 -17.93
N SER A 167 -4.29 -8.02 -17.67
CA SER A 167 -5.13 -7.43 -18.70
C SER A 167 -5.02 -5.91 -18.69
N ALA A 168 -4.67 -5.33 -19.83
CA ALA A 168 -4.51 -3.88 -19.97
C ALA A 168 -5.38 -3.33 -21.10
N ARG A 169 -5.82 -2.08 -20.96
CA ARG A 169 -6.65 -1.39 -21.96
C ARG A 169 -5.90 -1.11 -23.26
N ARG A 170 -4.59 -1.02 -23.23
CA ARG A 170 -3.72 -0.67 -24.37
C ARG A 170 -2.66 -1.75 -24.56
N GLY A 171 -2.02 -1.78 -25.72
CA GLY A 171 -0.95 -2.73 -26.03
C GLY A 171 0.30 -2.55 -25.14
N PRO A 172 1.23 -3.52 -25.19
CA PRO A 172 2.41 -3.55 -24.33
C PRO A 172 3.31 -2.31 -24.49
N GLU A 173 3.28 -1.63 -25.62
CA GLU A 173 4.01 -0.37 -25.88
C GLU A 173 3.53 0.80 -24.99
N HIS A 174 2.38 0.65 -24.35
CA HIS A 174 1.82 1.61 -23.40
C HIS A 174 1.92 1.16 -21.95
N ALA A 175 2.66 0.10 -21.68
CA ALA A 175 2.91 -0.35 -20.32
C ALA A 175 3.63 0.75 -19.52
N ALA A 176 3.20 0.95 -18.28
CA ALA A 176 3.68 2.03 -17.41
C ALA A 176 4.51 1.48 -16.23
N PHE A 177 4.92 0.22 -16.31
CA PHE A 177 5.84 -0.37 -15.34
C PHE A 177 7.30 -0.11 -15.74
N THR A 178 8.19 -0.15 -14.78
CA THR A 178 9.64 0.00 -14.98
C THR A 178 10.31 -1.37 -15.13
N SER A 179 11.45 -1.43 -15.85
CA SER A 179 12.19 -2.68 -16.09
C SER A 179 12.55 -3.47 -14.81
N PRO A 180 12.85 -2.84 -13.66
CA PRO A 180 13.11 -3.58 -12.43
C PRO A 180 11.93 -4.39 -11.89
N GLU A 181 10.72 -4.15 -12.39
CA GLU A 181 9.51 -4.87 -11.97
C GLU A 181 9.24 -6.15 -12.81
N LEU A 182 9.97 -6.34 -13.91
CA LEU A 182 9.94 -7.54 -14.74
C LEU A 182 10.95 -8.58 -14.25
#